data_c22e6672ddbf8787168628a8050098a8
#
_entry.id   c22e6672ddbf8787168628a8050098a8
#
_cell.length_a   1.000
_cell.length_b   1.000
_cell.length_c   1.000
_cell.angle_alpha   90.00
_cell.angle_beta   90.00
_cell.angle_gamma   90.00
#
_symmetry.space_group_name_H-M   'P 1'
#
loop_
_entity.id
_entity.type
_entity.pdbx_description
1 polymer ?
#
loop_
_entity_poly.entity_id
_entity_poly.type
_entity_poly.pdbx_seq_one_letter_code
_entity_poly.pdbx_strand_id
1 'polypeptide(L)'
;MTKINCFIPFASAEQAQATVDGLKSNPLVNKIFLLAGDDAQGTIEGCEMLKVNNLTSTATIKAIAEHSDACVTLLYTKYVTLKFAPFAIERFVKILADTQSGMVYADHYNVTDKGADKAPVIDYQMGSLRDDFDFGSVMVFCAECFKKAAAAMKATYEHAGLYDLRLKLSQHCAITHINEFLYSDVELDTRKSGEKIFDYVDPRNRGRQIEMEAACTEHLKEIGGYLAPTKVVDGKEVPNFKHIEFDHDKFEVEATVMIPVRNRIRTIRDAIDSVLRQKTNFKFNLMVVDNFSTDGTREAIAAYDDPRLIHIIADYYDMGIGGYWNLAAHHEKAGKFVVQLDSDDMYKDENTLQTMVNAFYEQNVAMVVGTYLMTDINCNPIPPGVIDHKEWTPENGRNNALRINGLGAPRAFYTPVLREVMLPNTSYGEDYALGLNISRTYQIGRVYEPVYLCRRWDDNSDANVDVVKMNNNNLYKDRMRTWELMARIAMNKKECCCCCK
;
A
#
# COMPACT_ATOMS: atom_id res chain seq x y z
N MET A 1 3.30 -4.66 41.31
CA MET A 1 4.32 -4.93 40.28
C MET A 1 3.54 -5.22 38.98
N THR A 2 3.86 -4.58 37.88
CA THR A 2 3.21 -4.81 36.60
C THR A 2 3.43 -6.25 36.14
N LYS A 3 2.40 -6.93 35.74
CA LYS A 3 2.43 -8.33 35.28
C LYS A 3 1.97 -8.44 33.84
N ILE A 4 2.51 -9.45 33.15
CA ILE A 4 2.31 -9.70 31.72
C ILE A 4 1.73 -11.09 31.52
N ASN A 5 0.67 -11.19 30.71
CA ASN A 5 0.23 -12.45 30.12
C ASN A 5 0.78 -12.53 28.68
N CYS A 6 1.43 -13.63 28.36
CA CYS A 6 2.05 -13.87 27.07
C CYS A 6 1.23 -14.87 26.27
N PHE A 7 0.96 -14.55 25.01
CA PHE A 7 0.22 -15.40 24.08
C PHE A 7 1.14 -15.75 22.92
N ILE A 8 1.45 -17.05 22.74
CA ILE A 8 2.41 -17.50 21.74
C ILE A 8 1.82 -18.62 20.88
N PRO A 9 2.07 -18.64 19.57
CA PRO A 9 1.62 -19.71 18.68
C PRO A 9 2.26 -21.04 19.07
N PHE A 10 1.48 -22.11 19.05
CA PHE A 10 1.90 -23.43 19.45
C PHE A 10 1.49 -24.50 18.42
N ALA A 11 2.47 -25.12 17.81
CA ALA A 11 2.30 -26.30 16.96
C ALA A 11 2.84 -27.56 17.65
N SER A 12 3.95 -27.45 18.37
CA SER A 12 4.54 -28.55 19.15
C SER A 12 5.40 -28.01 20.29
N ALA A 13 5.68 -28.88 21.27
CA ALA A 13 6.58 -28.56 22.36
C ALA A 13 8.00 -28.23 21.83
N GLU A 14 8.51 -28.95 20.85
CA GLU A 14 9.82 -28.69 20.23
C GLU A 14 9.91 -27.27 19.65
N GLN A 15 8.87 -26.84 18.94
CA GLN A 15 8.82 -25.51 18.32
C GLN A 15 8.79 -24.37 19.36
N ALA A 16 8.05 -24.53 20.47
CA ALA A 16 7.77 -23.42 21.39
C ALA A 16 8.62 -23.42 22.67
N GLN A 17 9.29 -24.51 23.04
CA GLN A 17 9.96 -24.70 24.33
C GLN A 17 10.99 -23.59 24.61
N ALA A 18 11.87 -23.29 23.64
CA ALA A 18 12.91 -22.28 23.83
C ALA A 18 12.34 -20.87 24.08
N THR A 19 11.23 -20.52 23.39
CA THR A 19 10.50 -19.26 23.62
C THR A 19 9.87 -19.23 24.99
N VAL A 20 9.24 -20.32 25.43
CA VAL A 20 8.61 -20.43 26.76
C VAL A 20 9.65 -20.32 27.85
N ASP A 21 10.79 -21.00 27.73
CA ASP A 21 11.88 -20.95 28.76
C ASP A 21 12.42 -19.53 28.87
N GLY A 22 12.61 -18.82 27.77
CA GLY A 22 12.99 -17.42 27.77
C GLY A 22 12.00 -16.52 28.51
N LEU A 23 10.69 -16.71 28.25
CA LEU A 23 9.63 -15.95 28.91
C LEU A 23 9.53 -16.28 30.42
N LYS A 24 9.56 -17.57 30.78
CA LYS A 24 9.50 -18.01 32.21
C LYS A 24 10.61 -17.46 33.06
N SER A 25 11.78 -17.19 32.49
CA SER A 25 12.91 -16.62 33.21
C SER A 25 12.68 -15.18 33.63
N ASN A 26 11.69 -14.46 33.06
CA ASN A 26 11.43 -13.06 33.36
C ASN A 26 10.40 -12.90 34.48
N PRO A 27 10.72 -12.17 35.59
CA PRO A 27 9.83 -12.04 36.73
C PRO A 27 8.56 -11.24 36.51
N LEU A 28 8.46 -10.50 35.39
CA LEU A 28 7.25 -9.77 35.00
C LEU A 28 6.21 -10.70 34.36
N VAL A 29 6.61 -11.84 33.81
CA VAL A 29 5.69 -12.80 33.19
C VAL A 29 4.85 -13.48 34.28
N ASN A 30 3.53 -13.44 34.11
CA ASN A 30 2.53 -14.02 34.99
C ASN A 30 2.04 -15.36 34.50
N LYS A 31 1.49 -15.36 33.25
CA LYS A 31 0.98 -16.56 32.58
C LYS A 31 1.48 -16.61 31.15
N ILE A 32 1.62 -17.82 30.64
CA ILE A 32 1.91 -18.07 29.22
C ILE A 32 0.78 -18.94 28.66
N PHE A 33 0.11 -18.42 27.65
CA PHE A 33 -0.95 -19.10 26.90
C PHE A 33 -0.39 -19.58 25.57
N LEU A 34 -0.56 -20.87 25.30
CA LEU A 34 -0.19 -21.52 24.05
C LEU A 34 -1.41 -21.49 23.11
N LEU A 35 -1.33 -20.70 22.03
CA LEU A 35 -2.37 -20.59 21.01
C LEU A 35 -2.27 -21.80 20.09
N ALA A 36 -3.09 -22.80 20.32
CA ALA A 36 -2.99 -24.13 19.69
C ALA A 36 -4.14 -24.37 18.70
N GLY A 37 -3.79 -24.71 17.46
CA GLY A 37 -4.75 -25.26 16.48
C GLY A 37 -5.12 -26.71 16.75
N ASP A 38 -6.01 -27.25 15.92
CA ASP A 38 -6.46 -28.67 16.04
C ASP A 38 -5.32 -29.68 15.84
N ASP A 39 -4.30 -29.32 15.06
CA ASP A 39 -3.14 -30.19 14.75
C ASP A 39 -1.99 -30.05 15.75
N ALA A 40 -2.13 -29.22 16.78
CA ALA A 40 -1.08 -28.96 17.76
C ALA A 40 -0.81 -30.20 18.62
N GLN A 41 0.48 -30.50 18.87
CA GLN A 41 0.90 -31.72 19.55
C GLN A 41 1.66 -31.43 20.84
N GLY A 42 1.28 -32.12 21.91
CA GLY A 42 1.95 -32.03 23.20
C GLY A 42 1.48 -30.87 24.06
N THR A 43 2.18 -30.67 25.17
CA THR A 43 1.96 -29.57 26.13
C THR A 43 3.30 -29.10 26.68
N ILE A 44 3.35 -27.89 27.23
CA ILE A 44 4.53 -27.42 27.95
C ILE A 44 4.12 -27.14 29.41
N GLU A 45 4.85 -27.72 30.38
CA GLU A 45 4.56 -27.57 31.80
C GLU A 45 4.52 -26.10 32.20
N GLY A 46 3.52 -25.72 33.00
CA GLY A 46 3.34 -24.33 33.51
C GLY A 46 2.84 -23.35 32.47
N CYS A 47 2.33 -23.84 31.30
CA CYS A 47 1.60 -23.05 30.31
C CYS A 47 0.14 -23.48 30.26
N GLU A 48 -0.74 -22.54 29.91
CA GLU A 48 -2.17 -22.80 29.65
C GLU A 48 -2.41 -22.94 28.13
N MET A 49 -3.19 -23.97 27.73
CA MET A 49 -3.55 -24.17 26.33
C MET A 49 -4.81 -23.35 26.00
N LEU A 50 -4.74 -22.56 24.95
CA LEU A 50 -5.89 -21.82 24.40
C LEU A 50 -6.14 -22.31 22.97
N LYS A 51 -7.27 -22.99 22.77
CA LYS A 51 -7.61 -23.52 21.45
C LYS A 51 -8.03 -22.39 20.51
N VAL A 52 -7.38 -22.31 19.34
CA VAL A 52 -7.63 -21.31 18.31
C VAL A 52 -7.54 -21.95 16.93
N ASN A 53 -8.32 -21.45 15.96
CA ASN A 53 -8.27 -21.99 14.58
C ASN A 53 -7.30 -21.21 13.71
N ASN A 54 -7.31 -19.88 13.84
CA ASN A 54 -6.46 -18.98 13.08
C ASN A 54 -5.98 -17.85 13.99
N LEU A 55 -4.68 -17.61 14.07
CA LEU A 55 -4.08 -16.59 14.94
C LEU A 55 -4.63 -15.17 14.71
N THR A 56 -5.02 -14.88 13.47
CA THR A 56 -5.49 -13.54 13.07
C THR A 56 -7.02 -13.39 13.06
N SER A 57 -7.77 -14.43 13.45
CA SER A 57 -9.23 -14.39 13.46
C SER A 57 -9.80 -13.54 14.61
N THR A 58 -11.00 -13.01 14.40
CA THR A 58 -11.75 -12.31 15.47
C THR A 58 -12.00 -13.21 16.69
N ALA A 59 -12.24 -14.50 16.47
CA ALA A 59 -12.44 -15.45 17.56
C ALA A 59 -11.21 -15.58 18.45
N THR A 60 -10.03 -15.70 17.85
CA THR A 60 -8.75 -15.73 18.58
C THR A 60 -8.50 -14.44 19.36
N ILE A 61 -8.73 -13.28 18.74
CA ILE A 61 -8.55 -11.99 19.43
C ILE A 61 -9.47 -11.87 20.64
N LYS A 62 -10.73 -12.28 20.54
CA LYS A 62 -11.67 -12.27 21.67
C LYS A 62 -11.25 -13.26 22.75
N ALA A 63 -10.80 -14.44 22.39
CA ALA A 63 -10.27 -15.41 23.35
C ALA A 63 -9.02 -14.88 24.10
N ILE A 64 -8.10 -14.20 23.41
CA ILE A 64 -6.97 -13.52 24.03
C ILE A 64 -7.47 -12.43 25.03
N ALA A 65 -8.46 -11.64 24.63
CA ALA A 65 -9.02 -10.58 25.48
C ALA A 65 -9.62 -11.13 26.78
N GLU A 66 -10.32 -12.27 26.73
CA GLU A 66 -10.90 -12.96 27.89
C GLU A 66 -9.82 -13.43 28.87
N HIS A 67 -8.64 -13.80 28.39
CA HIS A 67 -7.51 -14.28 29.20
C HIS A 67 -6.46 -13.18 29.51
N SER A 68 -6.73 -11.93 29.11
CA SER A 68 -5.86 -10.77 29.40
C SER A 68 -6.19 -10.18 30.79
N ASP A 69 -6.00 -10.98 31.86
CA ASP A 69 -6.30 -10.61 33.24
C ASP A 69 -5.11 -9.92 33.98
N ALA A 70 -3.93 -9.82 33.33
CA ALA A 70 -2.80 -9.03 33.79
C ALA A 70 -2.87 -7.58 33.26
N CYS A 71 -1.92 -6.71 33.69
CA CYS A 71 -1.86 -5.31 33.22
C CYS A 71 -1.43 -5.20 31.76
N VAL A 72 -0.63 -6.14 31.28
CA VAL A 72 -0.01 -6.13 29.96
C VAL A 72 -0.28 -7.46 29.25
N THR A 73 -0.61 -7.37 27.97
CA THR A 73 -0.78 -8.50 27.05
C THR A 73 0.35 -8.47 26.03
N LEU A 74 1.16 -9.51 25.97
CA LEU A 74 2.19 -9.71 24.96
C LEU A 74 1.67 -10.75 23.95
N LEU A 75 1.62 -10.39 22.68
CA LEU A 75 1.26 -11.27 21.56
C LEU A 75 2.48 -11.49 20.67
N TYR A 76 2.84 -12.75 20.49
CA TYR A 76 3.79 -13.21 19.48
C TYR A 76 3.04 -13.87 18.32
N THR A 77 3.47 -13.65 17.07
CA THR A 77 2.66 -14.03 15.89
C THR A 77 3.29 -15.08 14.97
N LYS A 78 4.52 -15.55 15.26
CA LYS A 78 5.23 -16.53 14.41
C LYS A 78 5.39 -17.88 15.09
N TYR A 79 5.33 -18.98 14.33
CA TYR A 79 5.58 -20.35 14.80
C TYR A 79 7.07 -20.73 14.78
N VAL A 80 7.93 -19.82 15.21
CA VAL A 80 9.38 -20.02 15.27
C VAL A 80 9.92 -19.55 16.63
N THR A 81 11.18 -19.84 16.93
CA THR A 81 11.80 -19.45 18.18
C THR A 81 11.94 -17.92 18.27
N LEU A 82 11.42 -17.36 19.38
CA LEU A 82 11.59 -15.95 19.75
C LEU A 82 12.66 -15.85 20.85
N LYS A 83 13.58 -14.91 20.68
CA LYS A 83 14.60 -14.60 21.70
C LYS A 83 14.62 -13.11 21.98
N PHE A 84 14.39 -12.73 23.22
CA PHE A 84 14.49 -11.34 23.68
C PHE A 84 15.94 -10.92 23.94
N ALA A 85 16.24 -9.65 23.66
CA ALA A 85 17.46 -9.02 24.14
C ALA A 85 17.40 -8.86 25.68
N PRO A 86 18.55 -8.71 26.37
CA PRO A 86 18.56 -8.44 27.80
C PRO A 86 17.70 -7.22 28.18
N PHE A 87 16.81 -7.38 29.15
CA PHE A 87 15.88 -6.33 29.64
C PHE A 87 14.86 -5.81 28.59
N ALA A 88 14.68 -6.49 27.49
CA ALA A 88 13.75 -6.06 26.43
C ALA A 88 12.30 -6.04 26.90
N ILE A 89 11.87 -7.04 27.67
CA ILE A 89 10.50 -7.12 28.20
C ILE A 89 10.24 -5.95 29.16
N GLU A 90 11.17 -5.64 30.04
CA GLU A 90 11.12 -4.47 30.95
C GLU A 90 11.05 -3.16 30.14
N ARG A 91 11.80 -3.08 29.04
CA ARG A 91 11.82 -1.92 28.15
C ARG A 91 10.47 -1.71 27.47
N PHE A 92 9.85 -2.74 26.93
CA PHE A 92 8.49 -2.69 26.39
C PHE A 92 7.49 -2.18 27.44
N VAL A 93 7.50 -2.75 28.63
CA VAL A 93 6.58 -2.36 29.72
C VAL A 93 6.80 -0.92 30.14
N LYS A 94 8.04 -0.50 30.23
CA LYS A 94 8.40 0.87 30.64
C LYS A 94 7.89 1.89 29.63
N ILE A 95 8.13 1.69 28.34
CA ILE A 95 7.66 2.60 27.29
C ILE A 95 6.13 2.60 27.21
N LEU A 96 5.50 1.43 27.28
CA LEU A 96 4.03 1.33 27.28
C LEU A 96 3.41 2.18 28.40
N ALA A 97 4.00 2.13 29.61
CA ALA A 97 3.54 2.88 30.78
C ALA A 97 3.84 4.38 30.65
N ASP A 98 5.06 4.75 30.26
CA ASP A 98 5.49 6.16 30.20
C ASP A 98 4.74 6.95 29.10
N THR A 99 4.45 6.29 27.99
CA THR A 99 3.73 6.90 26.87
C THR A 99 2.21 6.78 26.97
N GLN A 100 1.72 5.99 27.94
CA GLN A 100 0.29 5.64 28.05
C GLN A 100 -0.30 5.08 26.74
N SER A 101 0.53 4.36 25.98
CA SER A 101 0.15 3.79 24.72
C SER A 101 -0.78 2.59 24.89
N GLY A 102 -1.68 2.37 23.93
CA GLY A 102 -2.48 1.15 23.86
C GLY A 102 -1.66 -0.05 23.37
N MET A 103 -0.64 0.21 22.55
CA MET A 103 0.26 -0.80 22.00
C MET A 103 1.64 -0.21 21.79
N VAL A 104 2.68 -1.03 22.01
CA VAL A 104 4.07 -0.75 21.63
C VAL A 104 4.63 -1.93 20.83
N TYR A 105 5.54 -1.65 19.90
CA TYR A 105 6.27 -2.61 19.07
C TYR A 105 7.67 -2.09 18.81
N ALA A 106 8.59 -2.93 18.32
CA ALA A 106 9.99 -2.56 18.23
C ALA A 106 10.68 -3.14 16.98
N ASP A 107 11.84 -2.59 16.67
CA ASP A 107 12.79 -3.17 15.72
C ASP A 107 13.26 -4.54 16.20
N HIS A 108 13.69 -5.39 15.29
CA HIS A 108 14.15 -6.75 15.61
C HIS A 108 15.27 -7.20 14.68
N TYR A 109 15.78 -8.39 14.94
CA TYR A 109 16.69 -9.08 14.06
C TYR A 109 16.00 -10.28 13.42
N ASN A 110 16.12 -10.42 12.11
CA ASN A 110 15.77 -11.62 11.38
C ASN A 110 16.96 -12.58 11.37
N VAL A 111 16.79 -13.76 11.93
CA VAL A 111 17.80 -14.82 11.94
C VAL A 111 17.64 -15.67 10.69
N THR A 112 18.74 -15.84 9.96
CA THR A 112 18.84 -16.69 8.77
C THR A 112 20.02 -17.64 8.93
N ASP A 113 20.18 -18.57 8.00
CA ASP A 113 21.36 -19.46 7.93
C ASP A 113 22.70 -18.69 7.79
N LYS A 114 22.64 -17.43 7.36
CA LYS A 114 23.80 -16.56 7.14
C LYS A 114 24.13 -15.68 8.35
N GLY A 115 23.28 -15.64 9.34
CA GLY A 115 23.44 -14.79 10.53
C GLY A 115 22.16 -14.05 10.91
N ALA A 116 22.30 -12.94 11.63
CA ALA A 116 21.21 -12.11 12.08
C ALA A 116 21.27 -10.73 11.38
N ASP A 117 20.25 -10.43 10.59
CA ASP A 117 20.12 -9.17 9.87
C ASP A 117 19.18 -8.21 10.62
N LYS A 118 19.50 -6.91 10.57
CA LYS A 118 18.63 -5.87 11.12
C LYS A 118 17.33 -5.77 10.34
N ALA A 119 16.21 -5.84 11.05
CA ALA A 119 14.87 -5.64 10.52
C ALA A 119 14.18 -4.47 11.26
N PRO A 120 14.56 -3.22 10.89
CA PRO A 120 13.88 -2.04 11.43
C PRO A 120 12.46 -1.96 10.87
N VAL A 121 11.52 -1.50 11.70
CA VAL A 121 10.15 -1.20 11.30
C VAL A 121 9.93 0.31 11.25
N ILE A 122 8.71 0.77 10.97
CA ILE A 122 8.41 2.21 10.81
C ILE A 122 7.37 2.69 11.80
N ASP A 123 7.35 4.01 12.05
CA ASP A 123 6.37 4.64 12.92
C ASP A 123 4.95 4.51 12.37
N TYR A 124 4.02 4.16 13.25
CA TYR A 124 2.59 4.12 12.94
C TYR A 124 2.01 5.53 12.82
N GLN A 125 1.22 5.75 11.79
CA GLN A 125 0.50 7.00 11.54
C GLN A 125 -0.99 6.73 11.38
N MET A 126 -1.84 7.74 11.50
CA MET A 126 -3.28 7.62 11.22
C MET A 126 -3.57 7.02 9.83
N GLY A 127 -2.72 7.30 8.85
CA GLY A 127 -2.80 6.76 7.50
C GLY A 127 -2.13 5.39 7.29
N SER A 128 -1.58 4.75 8.33
CA SER A 128 -1.01 3.40 8.24
C SER A 128 -2.09 2.33 8.14
N LEU A 129 -2.99 2.50 7.16
CA LEU A 129 -4.17 1.65 6.96
C LEU A 129 -3.89 0.40 6.13
N ARG A 130 -2.75 0.31 5.47
CA ARG A 130 -2.41 -0.87 4.66
C ARG A 130 -2.37 -2.12 5.53
N ASP A 131 -2.91 -3.22 5.03
CA ASP A 131 -3.02 -4.49 5.75
C ASP A 131 -1.66 -5.21 5.93
N ASP A 132 -0.66 -4.84 5.14
CA ASP A 132 0.72 -5.32 5.23
C ASP A 132 1.63 -4.43 6.09
N PHE A 133 1.06 -3.54 6.95
CA PHE A 133 1.88 -2.75 7.89
C PHE A 133 2.60 -3.67 8.86
N ASP A 134 3.92 -3.56 8.87
CA ASP A 134 4.79 -4.41 9.68
C ASP A 134 5.01 -3.83 11.08
N PHE A 135 4.52 -4.54 12.10
CA PHE A 135 4.79 -4.27 13.52
C PHE A 135 5.93 -5.15 14.08
N GLY A 136 6.58 -5.93 13.23
CA GLY A 136 7.35 -7.08 13.67
C GLY A 136 6.45 -8.20 14.20
N SER A 137 7.04 -9.20 14.84
CA SER A 137 6.32 -10.38 15.34
C SER A 137 5.88 -10.27 16.80
N VAL A 138 6.37 -9.28 17.54
CA VAL A 138 6.05 -9.04 18.96
C VAL A 138 5.28 -7.74 19.10
N MET A 139 4.06 -7.82 19.62
CA MET A 139 3.22 -6.68 19.97
C MET A 139 2.88 -6.72 21.44
N VAL A 140 3.07 -5.60 22.13
CA VAL A 140 2.82 -5.49 23.57
C VAL A 140 1.75 -4.45 23.83
N PHE A 141 0.66 -4.85 24.48
CA PHE A 141 -0.55 -4.04 24.64
C PHE A 141 -0.81 -3.71 26.12
N CYS A 142 -1.36 -2.55 26.36
CA CYS A 142 -2.15 -2.31 27.56
C CYS A 142 -3.36 -3.25 27.54
N ALA A 143 -3.49 -4.15 28.50
CA ALA A 143 -4.55 -5.16 28.51
C ALA A 143 -5.96 -4.56 28.53
N GLU A 144 -6.15 -3.44 29.20
CA GLU A 144 -7.43 -2.72 29.21
C GLU A 144 -7.78 -2.13 27.84
N CYS A 145 -6.78 -1.53 27.15
CA CYS A 145 -6.97 -1.03 25.79
C CYS A 145 -7.26 -2.17 24.81
N PHE A 146 -6.55 -3.30 24.94
CA PHE A 146 -6.79 -4.50 24.15
C PHE A 146 -8.22 -5.00 24.30
N LYS A 147 -8.68 -5.19 25.55
CA LYS A 147 -10.06 -5.64 25.83
C LYS A 147 -11.11 -4.69 25.27
N LYS A 148 -10.92 -3.38 25.43
CA LYS A 148 -11.85 -2.37 24.86
C LYS A 148 -11.91 -2.42 23.35
N ALA A 149 -10.75 -2.54 22.69
CA ALA A 149 -10.69 -2.66 21.25
C ALA A 149 -11.34 -3.95 20.76
N ALA A 150 -11.07 -5.10 21.42
CA ALA A 150 -11.69 -6.38 21.09
C ALA A 150 -13.22 -6.36 21.28
N ALA A 151 -13.72 -5.70 22.32
CA ALA A 151 -15.16 -5.52 22.55
C ALA A 151 -15.82 -4.63 21.49
N ALA A 152 -15.09 -3.70 20.88
CA ALA A 152 -15.59 -2.82 19.83
C ALA A 152 -15.67 -3.49 18.44
N MET A 153 -15.10 -4.69 18.27
CA MET A 153 -15.12 -5.44 17.01
C MET A 153 -16.53 -5.99 16.75
N LYS A 154 -17.22 -5.47 15.74
CA LYS A 154 -18.62 -5.80 15.41
C LYS A 154 -18.72 -7.01 14.48
N ALA A 155 -17.79 -7.13 13.53
CA ALA A 155 -17.77 -8.21 12.54
C ALA A 155 -16.94 -9.41 13.03
N THR A 156 -17.20 -10.55 12.43
CA THR A 156 -16.41 -11.77 12.65
C THR A 156 -15.62 -12.06 11.38
N TYR A 157 -14.30 -12.03 11.48
CA TYR A 157 -13.36 -12.26 10.40
C TYR A 157 -12.52 -13.50 10.67
N GLU A 158 -12.25 -14.28 9.64
CA GLU A 158 -11.33 -15.41 9.69
C GLU A 158 -9.86 -14.93 9.62
N HIS A 159 -9.58 -13.87 8.85
CA HIS A 159 -8.24 -13.39 8.58
C HIS A 159 -7.97 -11.97 9.07
N ALA A 160 -9.00 -11.12 9.16
CA ALA A 160 -8.84 -9.70 9.44
C ALA A 160 -9.04 -9.30 10.91
N GLY A 161 -9.15 -10.27 11.85
CA GLY A 161 -9.42 -9.95 13.27
C GLY A 161 -8.29 -9.15 13.92
N LEU A 162 -7.03 -9.53 13.72
CA LEU A 162 -5.89 -8.77 14.25
C LEU A 162 -5.78 -7.38 13.60
N TYR A 163 -6.08 -7.28 12.31
CA TYR A 163 -6.13 -6.01 11.59
C TYR A 163 -7.24 -5.10 12.12
N ASP A 164 -8.45 -5.61 12.31
CA ASP A 164 -9.57 -4.86 12.89
C ASP A 164 -9.27 -4.42 14.32
N LEU A 165 -8.69 -5.29 15.15
CA LEU A 165 -8.26 -4.95 16.52
C LEU A 165 -7.36 -3.70 16.52
N ARG A 166 -6.31 -3.66 15.70
CA ARG A 166 -5.40 -2.51 15.67
C ARG A 166 -6.07 -1.23 15.19
N LEU A 167 -7.02 -1.34 14.24
CA LEU A 167 -7.80 -0.20 13.77
C LEU A 167 -8.72 0.33 14.88
N LYS A 168 -9.41 -0.54 15.63
CA LYS A 168 -10.22 -0.15 16.79
C LYS A 168 -9.37 0.49 17.89
N LEU A 169 -8.21 -0.10 18.18
CA LEU A 169 -7.28 0.42 19.19
C LEU A 169 -6.78 1.83 18.82
N SER A 170 -6.40 2.05 17.56
CA SER A 170 -5.86 3.31 17.08
C SER A 170 -6.84 4.49 17.15
N GLN A 171 -8.14 4.23 17.31
CA GLN A 171 -9.15 5.28 17.45
C GLN A 171 -9.10 5.97 18.82
N HIS A 172 -8.55 5.29 19.83
CA HIS A 172 -8.61 5.74 21.23
C HIS A 172 -7.27 5.74 21.94
N CYS A 173 -6.29 5.02 21.43
CA CYS A 173 -4.98 4.85 22.06
C CYS A 173 -3.87 5.08 21.05
N ALA A 174 -2.73 5.59 21.53
CA ALA A 174 -1.52 5.67 20.74
C ALA A 174 -0.95 4.26 20.45
N ILE A 175 -0.35 4.12 19.28
CA ILE A 175 0.47 2.97 18.90
C ILE A 175 1.89 3.49 18.73
N THR A 176 2.83 3.03 19.57
CA THR A 176 4.16 3.61 19.67
C THR A 176 5.23 2.62 19.22
N HIS A 177 6.05 3.04 18.29
CA HIS A 177 7.25 2.35 17.84
C HIS A 177 8.42 2.64 18.80
N ILE A 178 9.10 1.58 19.23
CA ILE A 178 10.35 1.65 19.97
C ILE A 178 11.47 1.37 18.97
N ASN A 179 12.16 2.41 18.54
CA ASN A 179 13.26 2.31 17.58
C ASN A 179 14.51 1.71 18.24
N GLU A 180 14.36 0.48 18.74
CA GLU A 180 15.39 -0.30 19.41
C GLU A 180 15.24 -1.77 19.02
N PHE A 181 16.37 -2.49 18.80
CA PHE A 181 16.36 -3.91 18.45
C PHE A 181 16.18 -4.75 19.71
N LEU A 182 14.94 -5.08 20.06
CA LEU A 182 14.59 -5.68 21.35
C LEU A 182 14.44 -7.21 21.31
N TYR A 183 14.38 -7.83 20.14
CA TYR A 183 14.27 -9.29 20.02
C TYR A 183 14.81 -9.79 18.67
N SER A 184 14.89 -11.09 18.54
CA SER A 184 15.17 -11.77 17.28
C SER A 184 14.23 -12.95 17.06
N ASP A 185 13.87 -13.18 15.83
CA ASP A 185 13.14 -14.36 15.36
C ASP A 185 13.68 -14.85 14.02
N VAL A 186 13.13 -15.95 13.48
CA VAL A 186 13.53 -16.51 12.19
C VAL A 186 12.69 -15.90 11.08
N GLU A 187 13.34 -15.45 10.00
CA GLU A 187 12.63 -14.99 8.81
C GLU A 187 12.03 -16.18 8.03
N LEU A 188 10.72 -16.15 7.81
CA LEU A 188 9.99 -17.21 7.10
C LEU A 188 9.76 -16.87 5.62
N ASP A 189 9.64 -15.60 5.29
CA ASP A 189 9.39 -15.15 3.91
C ASP A 189 10.67 -14.57 3.29
N THR A 190 11.44 -15.44 2.65
CA THR A 190 12.70 -15.10 2.01
C THR A 190 12.56 -14.62 0.56
N ARG A 191 11.32 -14.41 0.06
CA ARG A 191 11.08 -13.85 -1.28
C ARG A 191 11.68 -12.43 -1.41
N LYS A 192 12.03 -12.05 -2.64
CA LYS A 192 12.49 -10.68 -2.94
C LYS A 192 11.34 -9.67 -2.73
N SER A 193 11.68 -8.43 -2.41
CA SER A 193 10.70 -7.34 -2.23
C SER A 193 9.78 -7.14 -3.44
N GLY A 194 10.34 -7.25 -4.65
CA GLY A 194 9.58 -7.14 -5.90
C GLY A 194 8.56 -8.26 -6.15
N GLU A 195 8.64 -9.38 -5.43
CA GLU A 195 7.64 -10.45 -5.46
C GLU A 195 6.54 -10.21 -4.43
N LYS A 196 6.93 -9.78 -3.21
CA LYS A 196 5.98 -9.49 -2.10
C LYS A 196 5.03 -8.32 -2.42
N ILE A 197 5.47 -7.36 -3.22
CA ILE A 197 4.70 -6.15 -3.54
C ILE A 197 3.36 -6.44 -4.23
N PHE A 198 3.19 -7.62 -4.83
CA PHE A 198 1.96 -8.02 -5.52
C PHE A 198 0.99 -8.85 -4.66
N ASP A 199 1.31 -9.16 -3.40
CA ASP A 199 0.46 -9.98 -2.54
C ASP A 199 -0.95 -9.38 -2.34
N TYR A 200 -1.08 -8.06 -2.37
CA TYR A 200 -2.36 -7.35 -2.20
C TYR A 200 -3.32 -7.50 -3.40
N VAL A 201 -2.83 -7.89 -4.57
CA VAL A 201 -3.63 -8.14 -5.78
C VAL A 201 -3.62 -9.60 -6.20
N ASP A 202 -2.95 -10.48 -5.47
CA ASP A 202 -2.89 -11.92 -5.78
C ASP A 202 -4.28 -12.56 -5.59
N PRO A 203 -4.87 -13.15 -6.64
CA PRO A 203 -6.20 -13.78 -6.55
C PRO A 203 -6.30 -14.88 -5.49
N ARG A 204 -5.18 -15.55 -5.14
CA ARG A 204 -5.14 -16.57 -4.10
C ARG A 204 -5.47 -16.01 -2.71
N ASN A 205 -5.23 -14.72 -2.50
CA ASN A 205 -5.48 -14.01 -1.25
C ASN A 205 -6.85 -13.31 -1.22
N ARG A 206 -7.73 -13.52 -2.23
CA ARG A 206 -8.95 -12.71 -2.40
C ARG A 206 -9.87 -12.73 -1.18
N GLY A 207 -10.06 -13.88 -0.53
CA GLY A 207 -10.87 -13.98 0.69
C GLY A 207 -10.37 -13.07 1.82
N ARG A 208 -9.06 -13.10 2.08
CA ARG A 208 -8.39 -12.23 3.04
C ARG A 208 -8.54 -10.75 2.66
N GLN A 209 -8.35 -10.40 1.39
CA GLN A 209 -8.45 -9.03 0.90
C GLN A 209 -9.85 -8.44 1.11
N ILE A 210 -10.91 -9.23 0.90
CA ILE A 210 -12.31 -8.81 1.12
C ILE A 210 -12.56 -8.48 2.60
N GLU A 211 -12.07 -9.30 3.51
CA GLU A 211 -12.21 -9.05 4.96
C GLU A 211 -11.43 -7.80 5.39
N MET A 212 -10.19 -7.63 4.89
CA MET A 212 -9.37 -6.45 5.18
C MET A 212 -10.03 -5.16 4.65
N GLU A 213 -10.62 -5.22 3.44
CA GLU A 213 -11.39 -4.10 2.88
C GLU A 213 -12.60 -3.75 3.75
N ALA A 214 -13.35 -4.75 4.21
CA ALA A 214 -14.51 -4.55 5.07
C ALA A 214 -14.12 -3.90 6.41
N ALA A 215 -13.07 -4.41 7.07
CA ALA A 215 -12.56 -3.86 8.32
C ALA A 215 -12.06 -2.41 8.17
N CYS A 216 -11.30 -2.13 7.10
CA CYS A 216 -10.84 -0.77 6.81
C CYS A 216 -12.00 0.18 6.51
N THR A 217 -12.99 -0.26 5.74
CA THR A 217 -14.18 0.54 5.40
C THR A 217 -14.98 0.91 6.65
N GLU A 218 -15.17 -0.03 7.58
CA GLU A 218 -15.85 0.24 8.85
C GLU A 218 -15.05 1.24 9.70
N HIS A 219 -13.74 1.08 9.79
CA HIS A 219 -12.87 2.04 10.46
C HIS A 219 -13.00 3.45 9.86
N LEU A 220 -12.97 3.58 8.53
CA LEU A 220 -13.14 4.88 7.86
C LEU A 220 -14.48 5.54 8.18
N LYS A 221 -15.55 4.77 8.30
CA LYS A 221 -16.88 5.27 8.74
C LYS A 221 -16.84 5.78 10.19
N GLU A 222 -16.19 5.05 11.07
CA GLU A 222 -16.07 5.40 12.49
C GLU A 222 -15.25 6.66 12.72
N ILE A 223 -14.15 6.85 11.99
CA ILE A 223 -13.31 8.05 12.12
C ILE A 223 -13.76 9.24 11.26
N GLY A 224 -14.83 9.08 10.46
CA GLY A 224 -15.35 10.14 9.58
C GLY A 224 -14.58 10.35 8.28
N GLY A 225 -13.71 9.41 7.88
CA GLY A 225 -12.92 9.45 6.64
C GLY A 225 -13.57 8.74 5.45
N TYR A 226 -14.72 8.10 5.64
CA TYR A 226 -15.45 7.39 4.60
C TYR A 226 -16.09 8.35 3.60
N LEU A 227 -15.97 8.05 2.32
CA LEU A 227 -16.62 8.76 1.23
C LEU A 227 -17.70 7.87 0.60
N ALA A 228 -18.97 8.22 0.82
CA ALA A 228 -20.09 7.46 0.26
C ALA A 228 -20.11 7.57 -1.29
N PRO A 229 -20.38 6.47 -2.03
CA PRO A 229 -20.42 6.48 -3.51
C PRO A 229 -21.57 7.33 -4.05
N THR A 230 -22.65 7.46 -3.26
CA THR A 230 -23.85 8.24 -3.60
C THR A 230 -24.17 9.26 -2.52
N LYS A 231 -24.98 10.24 -2.88
CA LYS A 231 -25.58 11.24 -1.96
C LYS A 231 -27.03 11.49 -2.35
N VAL A 232 -27.82 12.00 -1.41
CA VAL A 232 -29.22 12.37 -1.67
C VAL A 232 -29.28 13.85 -2.02
N VAL A 233 -29.85 14.17 -3.19
CA VAL A 233 -30.16 15.53 -3.65
C VAL A 233 -31.62 15.57 -4.08
N ASP A 234 -32.39 16.47 -3.48
CA ASP A 234 -33.85 16.61 -3.73
C ASP A 234 -34.61 15.28 -3.63
N GLY A 235 -34.27 14.47 -2.62
CA GLY A 235 -34.88 13.17 -2.35
C GLY A 235 -34.51 12.05 -3.31
N LYS A 236 -33.56 12.28 -4.24
CA LYS A 236 -33.05 11.28 -5.18
C LYS A 236 -31.61 10.93 -4.85
N GLU A 237 -31.30 9.65 -4.93
CA GLU A 237 -29.92 9.17 -4.85
C GLU A 237 -29.18 9.46 -6.16
N VAL A 238 -28.03 10.15 -6.06
CA VAL A 238 -27.17 10.52 -7.18
C VAL A 238 -25.73 10.15 -6.88
N PRO A 239 -24.87 9.92 -7.89
CA PRO A 239 -23.45 9.70 -7.67
C PRO A 239 -22.81 10.85 -6.88
N ASN A 240 -21.97 10.51 -5.91
CA ASN A 240 -21.25 11.50 -5.09
C ASN A 240 -19.86 11.81 -5.71
N PHE A 241 -19.87 12.09 -6.99
CA PHE A 241 -18.71 12.49 -7.77
C PHE A 241 -19.04 13.76 -8.57
N LYS A 242 -17.99 14.54 -8.89
CA LYS A 242 -18.14 15.70 -9.77
C LYS A 242 -18.21 15.21 -11.21
N HIS A 243 -19.25 15.59 -11.91
CA HIS A 243 -19.35 15.37 -13.36
C HIS A 243 -18.34 16.25 -14.11
N ILE A 244 -17.76 15.71 -15.17
CA ILE A 244 -16.78 16.41 -15.99
C ILE A 244 -17.43 16.76 -17.34
N GLU A 245 -17.42 18.05 -17.66
CA GLU A 245 -17.70 18.53 -19.00
C GLU A 245 -16.36 18.67 -19.74
N PHE A 246 -16.09 17.76 -20.67
CA PHE A 246 -14.85 17.76 -21.43
C PHE A 246 -14.86 18.93 -22.44
N ASP A 247 -13.92 19.86 -22.30
CA ASP A 247 -13.76 21.03 -23.16
C ASP A 247 -12.88 20.66 -24.37
N HIS A 248 -13.51 20.50 -25.52
CA HIS A 248 -12.84 20.06 -26.73
C HIS A 248 -11.96 21.13 -27.41
N ASP A 249 -12.20 22.42 -27.12
CA ASP A 249 -11.61 23.52 -27.92
C ASP A 249 -10.27 24.03 -27.38
N LYS A 250 -9.80 23.51 -26.23
CA LYS A 250 -8.59 24.01 -25.55
C LYS A 250 -7.29 23.26 -25.87
N PHE A 251 -7.35 22.17 -26.62
CA PHE A 251 -6.21 21.29 -26.85
C PHE A 251 -5.99 21.02 -28.33
N GLU A 252 -4.73 21.12 -28.80
CA GLU A 252 -4.36 20.81 -30.18
C GLU A 252 -4.48 19.32 -30.51
N VAL A 253 -4.24 18.48 -29.51
CA VAL A 253 -4.32 17.03 -29.61
C VAL A 253 -5.20 16.46 -28.50
N GLU A 254 -5.82 15.34 -28.78
CA GLU A 254 -6.71 14.68 -27.82
C GLU A 254 -5.92 14.01 -26.70
N ALA A 255 -4.80 13.39 -27.02
CA ALA A 255 -3.98 12.69 -26.04
C ALA A 255 -2.50 13.01 -26.18
N THR A 256 -1.80 13.02 -25.05
CA THR A 256 -0.34 12.98 -24.95
C THR A 256 0.05 11.71 -24.22
N VAL A 257 0.88 10.87 -24.84
CA VAL A 257 1.58 9.83 -24.09
C VAL A 257 2.82 10.43 -23.45
N MET A 258 3.02 10.17 -22.16
CA MET A 258 4.17 10.68 -21.41
C MET A 258 5.07 9.53 -20.96
N ILE A 259 6.35 9.60 -21.31
CA ILE A 259 7.40 8.66 -20.91
C ILE A 259 8.45 9.41 -20.09
N PRO A 260 8.51 9.21 -18.75
CA PRO A 260 9.66 9.66 -17.96
C PRO A 260 10.83 8.68 -18.18
N VAL A 261 12.03 9.20 -18.42
CA VAL A 261 13.17 8.33 -18.71
C VAL A 261 14.47 8.80 -18.05
N ARG A 262 15.23 7.86 -17.52
CA ARG A 262 16.62 8.05 -17.11
C ARG A 262 17.40 6.75 -17.32
N ASN A 263 18.43 6.79 -18.18
CA ASN A 263 19.34 5.67 -18.45
C ASN A 263 18.60 4.37 -18.81
N ARG A 264 17.92 4.37 -19.96
CA ARG A 264 17.13 3.24 -20.48
C ARG A 264 17.44 2.93 -21.94
N ILE A 265 18.72 3.00 -22.33
CA ILE A 265 19.15 2.76 -23.73
C ILE A 265 18.65 1.41 -24.27
N ARG A 266 18.52 0.39 -23.41
CA ARG A 266 18.09 -0.96 -23.81
C ARG A 266 16.60 -1.06 -24.14
N THR A 267 15.77 -0.19 -23.60
CA THR A 267 14.31 -0.36 -23.63
C THR A 267 13.55 0.83 -24.23
N ILE A 268 14.14 2.01 -24.21
CA ILE A 268 13.45 3.26 -24.63
C ILE A 268 12.92 3.21 -26.05
N ARG A 269 13.62 2.52 -26.99
CA ARG A 269 13.15 2.40 -28.38
C ARG A 269 11.86 1.57 -28.45
N ASP A 270 11.79 0.45 -27.74
CA ASP A 270 10.60 -0.40 -27.69
C ASP A 270 9.40 0.39 -27.16
N ALA A 271 9.61 1.18 -26.09
CA ALA A 271 8.57 2.02 -25.52
C ALA A 271 8.06 3.05 -26.53
N ILE A 272 8.96 3.84 -27.15
CA ILE A 272 8.62 4.85 -28.18
C ILE A 272 7.89 4.21 -29.35
N ASP A 273 8.43 3.12 -29.91
CA ASP A 273 7.84 2.42 -31.07
C ASP A 273 6.45 1.87 -30.75
N SER A 274 6.22 1.41 -29.50
CA SER A 274 4.89 0.94 -29.06
C SER A 274 3.85 2.07 -29.05
N VAL A 275 4.27 3.32 -28.84
CA VAL A 275 3.39 4.51 -28.93
C VAL A 275 3.20 4.97 -30.37
N LEU A 276 4.28 5.08 -31.14
CA LEU A 276 4.20 5.62 -32.52
C LEU A 276 3.38 4.75 -33.46
N ARG A 277 3.24 3.44 -33.15
CA ARG A 277 2.37 2.51 -33.92
C ARG A 277 0.88 2.55 -33.52
N GLN A 278 0.50 3.36 -32.51
CA GLN A 278 -0.90 3.43 -32.09
C GLN A 278 -1.82 3.95 -33.19
N LYS A 279 -2.98 3.31 -33.34
CA LYS A 279 -4.06 3.67 -34.29
C LYS A 279 -5.19 4.33 -33.52
N THR A 280 -5.45 5.60 -33.79
CA THR A 280 -6.49 6.39 -33.13
C THR A 280 -7.33 7.14 -34.12
N ASN A 281 -8.57 7.45 -33.77
CA ASN A 281 -9.44 8.33 -34.54
C ASN A 281 -9.25 9.81 -34.17
N PHE A 282 -8.25 10.12 -33.38
CA PHE A 282 -7.89 11.47 -32.91
C PHE A 282 -6.39 11.72 -33.09
N LYS A 283 -5.98 12.98 -32.98
CA LYS A 283 -4.57 13.36 -32.98
C LYS A 283 -3.97 13.16 -31.58
N PHE A 284 -2.74 12.65 -31.53
CA PHE A 284 -1.96 12.52 -30.31
C PHE A 284 -0.49 12.89 -30.54
N ASN A 285 0.21 13.15 -29.46
CA ASN A 285 1.66 13.30 -29.45
C ASN A 285 2.28 12.44 -28.33
N LEU A 286 3.61 12.35 -28.36
CA LEU A 286 4.43 11.62 -27.41
C LEU A 286 5.43 12.59 -26.80
N MET A 287 5.39 12.76 -25.48
CA MET A 287 6.39 13.52 -24.72
C MET A 287 7.32 12.56 -23.99
N VAL A 288 8.59 12.59 -24.34
CA VAL A 288 9.63 11.86 -23.62
C VAL A 288 10.42 12.87 -22.78
N VAL A 289 10.33 12.73 -21.45
CA VAL A 289 10.98 13.65 -20.50
C VAL A 289 12.24 12.99 -19.99
N ASP A 290 13.40 13.45 -20.47
CA ASP A 290 14.72 12.90 -20.15
C ASP A 290 15.30 13.54 -18.89
N ASN A 291 15.49 12.71 -17.88
CA ASN A 291 16.13 13.07 -16.62
C ASN A 291 17.67 12.89 -16.68
N PHE A 292 18.35 13.69 -17.46
CA PHE A 292 19.81 13.71 -17.55
C PHE A 292 20.44 12.33 -17.82
N SER A 293 19.91 11.61 -18.81
CA SER A 293 20.49 10.33 -19.24
C SER A 293 21.90 10.48 -19.78
N THR A 294 22.77 9.51 -19.49
CA THR A 294 24.20 9.50 -19.81
C THR A 294 24.67 8.23 -20.52
N ASP A 295 23.75 7.28 -20.76
CA ASP A 295 24.04 5.94 -21.31
C ASP A 295 23.78 5.81 -22.82
N GLY A 296 23.50 6.91 -23.52
CA GLY A 296 23.10 6.91 -24.94
C GLY A 296 21.57 6.97 -25.13
N THR A 297 20.78 6.99 -24.06
CA THR A 297 19.30 7.13 -24.15
C THR A 297 18.88 8.40 -24.86
N ARG A 298 19.54 9.53 -24.55
CA ARG A 298 19.25 10.84 -25.16
C ARG A 298 19.46 10.85 -26.67
N GLU A 299 20.56 10.29 -27.10
CA GLU A 299 20.92 10.17 -28.54
C GLU A 299 19.95 9.23 -29.25
N ALA A 300 19.53 8.15 -28.58
CA ALA A 300 18.53 7.23 -29.12
C ALA A 300 17.16 7.90 -29.32
N ILE A 301 16.71 8.78 -28.43
CA ILE A 301 15.47 9.54 -28.56
C ILE A 301 15.61 10.59 -29.68
N ALA A 302 16.73 11.33 -29.72
CA ALA A 302 17.00 12.38 -30.69
C ALA A 302 17.12 11.85 -32.16
N ALA A 303 17.32 10.53 -32.34
CA ALA A 303 17.41 9.90 -33.65
C ALA A 303 16.03 9.67 -34.30
N TYR A 304 14.92 9.89 -33.61
CA TYR A 304 13.58 9.77 -34.20
C TYR A 304 13.22 11.03 -34.99
N ASP A 305 12.74 10.83 -36.21
CA ASP A 305 12.19 11.88 -37.08
C ASP A 305 10.68 11.71 -37.21
N ASP A 306 9.96 11.78 -36.09
CA ASP A 306 8.48 11.73 -36.07
C ASP A 306 7.95 13.03 -35.46
N PRO A 307 7.12 13.81 -36.15
CA PRO A 307 6.64 15.10 -35.69
C PRO A 307 5.74 15.02 -34.43
N ARG A 308 5.27 13.83 -34.07
CA ARG A 308 4.51 13.61 -32.85
C ARG A 308 5.42 13.52 -31.61
N LEU A 309 6.70 13.19 -31.77
CA LEU A 309 7.63 13.02 -30.67
C LEU A 309 8.16 14.39 -30.22
N ILE A 310 7.99 14.68 -28.94
CA ILE A 310 8.50 15.88 -28.27
C ILE A 310 9.51 15.42 -27.22
N HIS A 311 10.79 15.67 -27.46
CA HIS A 311 11.86 15.37 -26.54
C HIS A 311 12.06 16.55 -25.58
N ILE A 312 11.73 16.36 -24.32
CA ILE A 312 11.89 17.37 -23.26
C ILE A 312 13.12 16.97 -22.42
N ILE A 313 14.11 17.84 -22.37
CA ILE A 313 15.24 17.71 -21.49
C ILE A 313 14.97 18.65 -20.31
N ALA A 314 14.87 18.08 -19.10
CA ALA A 314 14.65 18.90 -17.91
C ALA A 314 15.85 19.82 -17.68
N ASP A 315 15.57 21.07 -17.35
CA ASP A 315 16.56 22.10 -17.05
C ASP A 315 16.85 22.23 -15.56
N TYR A 316 16.06 21.56 -14.73
CA TYR A 316 16.23 21.49 -13.28
C TYR A 316 16.74 20.12 -12.86
N TYR A 317 17.86 20.11 -12.17
CA TYR A 317 18.48 18.91 -11.62
C TYR A 317 17.70 18.42 -10.37
N ASP A 318 17.63 17.12 -10.20
CA ASP A 318 17.06 16.47 -9.00
C ASP A 318 15.53 16.57 -8.84
N MET A 319 14.81 16.45 -9.95
CA MET A 319 13.36 16.24 -9.91
C MET A 319 13.07 14.75 -9.75
N GLY A 320 12.01 14.42 -8.99
CA GLY A 320 11.41 13.10 -8.97
C GLY A 320 10.53 12.84 -10.20
N ILE A 321 10.07 11.60 -10.37
CA ILE A 321 9.17 11.21 -11.47
C ILE A 321 7.93 12.11 -11.49
N GLY A 322 7.34 12.43 -10.34
CA GLY A 322 6.19 13.33 -10.25
C GLY A 322 6.47 14.74 -10.76
N GLY A 323 7.71 15.25 -10.56
CA GLY A 323 8.13 16.53 -11.13
C GLY A 323 8.15 16.51 -12.66
N TYR A 324 8.65 15.42 -13.27
CA TYR A 324 8.65 15.26 -14.74
C TYR A 324 7.24 15.12 -15.30
N TRP A 325 6.35 14.46 -14.59
CA TRP A 325 4.92 14.40 -14.92
C TRP A 325 4.29 15.80 -14.95
N ASN A 326 4.56 16.62 -13.92
CA ASN A 326 4.07 17.99 -13.87
C ASN A 326 4.62 18.84 -15.02
N LEU A 327 5.90 18.65 -15.38
CA LEU A 327 6.52 19.34 -16.50
C LEU A 327 5.80 19.03 -17.82
N ALA A 328 5.56 17.73 -18.08
CA ALA A 328 4.84 17.31 -19.27
C ALA A 328 3.37 17.77 -19.29
N ALA A 329 2.67 17.64 -18.16
CA ALA A 329 1.26 18.02 -18.04
C ALA A 329 1.04 19.53 -18.25
N HIS A 330 2.00 20.38 -17.85
CA HIS A 330 1.93 21.83 -18.01
C HIS A 330 2.55 22.32 -19.33
N HIS A 331 3.12 21.45 -20.14
CA HIS A 331 3.65 21.81 -21.45
C HIS A 331 2.52 22.34 -22.35
N GLU A 332 2.81 23.37 -23.18
CA GLU A 332 1.81 24.01 -24.07
C GLU A 332 1.15 23.03 -25.06
N LYS A 333 1.92 22.01 -25.51
CA LYS A 333 1.46 20.96 -26.43
C LYS A 333 0.85 19.75 -25.74
N ALA A 334 0.63 19.79 -24.42
CA ALA A 334 -0.04 18.68 -23.74
C ALA A 334 -1.47 18.53 -24.24
N GLY A 335 -1.89 17.29 -24.51
CA GLY A 335 -3.23 16.96 -24.94
C GLY A 335 -4.26 17.00 -23.83
N LYS A 336 -5.53 16.82 -24.21
CA LYS A 336 -6.67 16.79 -23.27
C LYS A 336 -6.51 15.70 -22.22
N PHE A 337 -5.95 14.55 -22.62
CA PHE A 337 -5.63 13.43 -21.73
C PHE A 337 -4.13 13.16 -21.77
N VAL A 338 -3.51 12.95 -20.59
CA VAL A 338 -2.13 12.51 -20.47
C VAL A 338 -2.14 11.04 -20.07
N VAL A 339 -1.48 10.19 -20.87
CA VAL A 339 -1.47 8.72 -20.69
C VAL A 339 -0.06 8.24 -20.40
N GLN A 340 0.09 7.42 -19.39
CA GLN A 340 1.37 6.87 -18.95
C GLN A 340 1.92 5.80 -19.89
N LEU A 341 3.23 5.85 -20.08
CA LEU A 341 4.04 4.68 -20.41
C LEU A 341 5.38 4.78 -19.71
N ASP A 342 5.79 3.72 -19.02
CA ASP A 342 7.12 3.64 -18.40
C ASP A 342 8.18 3.30 -19.47
N SER A 343 9.39 3.81 -19.28
CA SER A 343 10.44 3.75 -20.32
C SER A 343 11.03 2.36 -20.55
N ASP A 344 10.66 1.38 -19.73
CA ASP A 344 11.04 -0.04 -19.85
C ASP A 344 9.87 -0.97 -20.15
N ASP A 345 8.65 -0.42 -20.34
CA ASP A 345 7.42 -1.13 -20.66
C ASP A 345 6.93 -0.87 -22.09
N MET A 346 5.81 -1.47 -22.47
CA MET A 346 5.22 -1.32 -23.79
C MET A 346 3.69 -1.32 -23.73
N TYR A 347 3.05 -0.56 -24.63
CA TYR A 347 1.64 -0.79 -24.94
C TYR A 347 1.46 -2.15 -25.59
N LYS A 348 0.42 -2.88 -25.17
CA LYS A 348 0.19 -4.26 -25.60
C LYS A 348 -0.04 -4.37 -27.11
N ASP A 349 -0.86 -3.48 -27.66
CA ASP A 349 -1.22 -3.49 -29.08
C ASP A 349 -1.45 -2.08 -29.63
N GLU A 350 -1.86 -1.98 -30.89
CA GLU A 350 -2.05 -0.72 -31.60
C GLU A 350 -3.31 0.06 -31.19
N ASN A 351 -4.19 -0.49 -30.34
CA ASN A 351 -5.45 0.12 -29.92
C ASN A 351 -5.43 0.60 -28.46
N THR A 352 -4.34 0.37 -27.73
CA THR A 352 -4.24 0.71 -26.30
C THR A 352 -4.61 2.17 -26.04
N LEU A 353 -4.05 3.12 -26.79
CA LEU A 353 -4.30 4.55 -26.59
C LEU A 353 -5.76 4.92 -26.86
N GLN A 354 -6.35 4.36 -27.93
CA GLN A 354 -7.78 4.54 -28.23
C GLN A 354 -8.67 4.03 -27.11
N THR A 355 -8.37 2.83 -26.59
CA THR A 355 -9.13 2.20 -25.50
C THR A 355 -9.07 3.05 -24.22
N MET A 356 -7.88 3.52 -23.85
CA MET A 356 -7.70 4.35 -22.66
C MET A 356 -8.45 5.69 -22.77
N VAL A 357 -8.45 6.32 -23.93
CA VAL A 357 -9.16 7.60 -24.14
C VAL A 357 -10.67 7.41 -24.19
N ASN A 358 -11.16 6.35 -24.83
CA ASN A 358 -12.59 6.04 -24.85
C ASN A 358 -13.16 5.90 -23.43
N ALA A 359 -12.43 5.27 -22.52
CA ALA A 359 -12.87 5.07 -21.15
C ALA A 359 -13.17 6.38 -20.38
N PHE A 360 -12.50 7.50 -20.71
CA PHE A 360 -12.84 8.80 -20.12
C PHE A 360 -14.26 9.25 -20.47
N TYR A 361 -14.62 9.12 -21.73
CA TYR A 361 -15.93 9.55 -22.24
C TYR A 361 -17.04 8.60 -21.79
N GLU A 362 -16.80 7.30 -21.91
CA GLU A 362 -17.79 6.26 -21.58
C GLU A 362 -18.13 6.24 -20.08
N GLN A 363 -17.14 6.49 -19.20
CA GLN A 363 -17.31 6.39 -17.77
C GLN A 363 -17.43 7.75 -17.06
N ASN A 364 -17.19 8.86 -17.75
CA ASN A 364 -17.14 10.22 -17.21
C ASN A 364 -16.21 10.35 -15.99
N VAL A 365 -14.91 10.13 -16.18
CA VAL A 365 -13.92 10.02 -15.13
C VAL A 365 -12.74 10.98 -15.32
N ALA A 366 -12.07 11.36 -14.25
CA ALA A 366 -10.88 12.21 -14.30
C ALA A 366 -9.57 11.44 -14.43
N MET A 367 -9.59 10.16 -14.10
CA MET A 367 -8.47 9.24 -14.18
C MET A 367 -8.97 7.89 -14.68
N VAL A 368 -8.21 7.25 -15.54
CA VAL A 368 -8.44 5.87 -15.99
C VAL A 368 -7.25 5.02 -15.56
N VAL A 369 -7.52 3.85 -15.02
CA VAL A 369 -6.51 2.84 -14.71
C VAL A 369 -6.76 1.61 -15.57
N GLY A 370 -5.74 1.21 -16.33
CA GLY A 370 -5.79 0.03 -17.18
C GLY A 370 -5.44 -1.25 -16.44
N THR A 371 -5.33 -2.30 -17.21
CA THR A 371 -4.89 -3.63 -16.79
C THR A 371 -3.58 -3.96 -17.50
N TYR A 372 -2.65 -4.59 -16.79
CA TYR A 372 -1.39 -4.99 -17.38
C TYR A 372 -1.16 -6.50 -17.31
N LEU A 373 -0.36 -6.98 -18.24
CA LEU A 373 0.17 -8.32 -18.25
C LEU A 373 1.64 -8.28 -17.78
N MET A 374 1.96 -9.03 -16.76
CA MET A 374 3.35 -9.19 -16.32
C MET A 374 4.11 -10.08 -17.31
N THR A 375 5.27 -9.60 -17.75
CA THR A 375 6.11 -10.30 -18.71
C THR A 375 7.58 -10.24 -18.30
N ASP A 376 8.40 -11.12 -18.88
CA ASP A 376 9.85 -10.95 -18.90
C ASP A 376 10.24 -9.80 -19.87
N ILE A 377 11.54 -9.49 -19.97
CA ILE A 377 12.05 -8.44 -20.87
C ILE A 377 11.72 -8.70 -22.36
N ASN A 378 11.47 -9.95 -22.74
CA ASN A 378 11.15 -10.38 -24.10
C ASN A 378 9.63 -10.47 -24.34
N CYS A 379 8.84 -9.93 -23.42
CA CYS A 379 7.37 -9.93 -23.46
C CYS A 379 6.73 -11.34 -23.32
N ASN A 380 7.42 -12.33 -22.80
CA ASN A 380 6.83 -13.62 -22.43
C ASN A 380 6.07 -13.47 -21.10
N PRO A 381 4.83 -13.96 -20.98
CA PRO A 381 4.07 -13.86 -19.74
C PRO A 381 4.76 -14.59 -18.58
N ILE A 382 4.79 -13.95 -17.39
CA ILE A 382 5.29 -14.52 -16.14
C ILE A 382 4.25 -14.39 -15.01
N PRO A 383 4.28 -15.24 -13.98
CA PRO A 383 3.42 -15.09 -12.81
C PRO A 383 3.57 -13.72 -12.13
N PRO A 384 2.47 -13.15 -11.58
CA PRO A 384 1.12 -13.70 -11.49
C PRO A 384 0.27 -13.54 -12.75
N GLY A 385 0.80 -13.04 -13.86
CA GLY A 385 0.11 -12.88 -15.13
C GLY A 385 -0.64 -11.55 -15.24
N VAL A 386 -1.94 -11.58 -15.40
CA VAL A 386 -2.78 -10.38 -15.53
C VAL A 386 -3.05 -9.75 -14.18
N ILE A 387 -2.80 -8.44 -14.08
CA ILE A 387 -3.13 -7.61 -12.91
C ILE A 387 -4.22 -6.63 -13.33
N ASP A 388 -5.45 -6.90 -12.94
CA ASP A 388 -6.66 -6.19 -13.38
C ASP A 388 -7.27 -5.25 -12.33
N HIS A 389 -6.76 -5.25 -11.12
CA HIS A 389 -7.21 -4.41 -10.00
C HIS A 389 -8.73 -4.46 -9.77
N LYS A 390 -9.33 -5.67 -9.83
CA LYS A 390 -10.75 -5.88 -9.52
C LYS A 390 -11.14 -5.55 -8.09
N GLU A 391 -10.18 -5.37 -7.21
CA GLU A 391 -10.40 -4.84 -5.85
C GLU A 391 -10.89 -3.39 -5.88
N TRP A 392 -10.68 -2.65 -6.96
CA TRP A 392 -11.28 -1.34 -7.16
C TRP A 392 -12.69 -1.49 -7.71
N THR A 393 -13.69 -1.21 -6.88
CA THR A 393 -15.09 -1.21 -7.31
C THR A 393 -15.67 0.20 -7.35
N PRO A 394 -16.69 0.49 -8.16
CA PRO A 394 -17.36 1.79 -8.18
C PRO A 394 -17.93 2.19 -6.81
N GLU A 395 -18.37 1.21 -6.02
CA GLU A 395 -19.03 1.42 -4.74
C GLU A 395 -18.04 1.78 -3.64
N ASN A 396 -16.85 1.17 -3.61
CA ASN A 396 -15.92 1.30 -2.49
C ASN A 396 -14.47 1.58 -2.90
N GLY A 397 -14.13 1.59 -4.17
CA GLY A 397 -12.74 1.71 -4.65
C GLY A 397 -12.00 2.89 -4.04
N ARG A 398 -12.62 4.08 -3.96
CA ARG A 398 -11.98 5.25 -3.38
C ARG A 398 -11.69 5.14 -1.87
N ASN A 399 -12.42 4.31 -1.14
CA ASN A 399 -12.15 4.04 0.28
C ASN A 399 -11.10 2.93 0.40
N ASN A 400 -11.24 1.85 -0.36
CA ASN A 400 -10.27 0.76 -0.41
C ASN A 400 -8.87 1.23 -0.90
N ALA A 401 -8.80 2.28 -1.70
CA ALA A 401 -7.55 2.91 -2.13
C ALA A 401 -6.63 3.30 -0.96
N LEU A 402 -7.19 3.63 0.20
CA LEU A 402 -6.39 3.94 1.40
C LEU A 402 -5.73 2.70 2.02
N ARG A 403 -6.21 1.50 1.72
CA ARG A 403 -5.66 0.23 2.22
C ARG A 403 -4.61 -0.37 1.29
N ILE A 404 -4.81 -0.27 -0.01
CA ILE A 404 -3.95 -0.89 -1.03
C ILE A 404 -2.67 -0.09 -1.27
N ASN A 405 -1.67 -0.73 -1.88
CA ASN A 405 -0.35 -0.12 -2.08
C ASN A 405 -0.17 0.63 -3.40
N GLY A 406 -1.10 0.54 -4.33
CA GLY A 406 -1.03 1.21 -5.62
C GLY A 406 -2.36 1.16 -6.35
N LEU A 407 -2.46 1.89 -7.46
CA LEU A 407 -3.67 1.95 -8.30
C LEU A 407 -3.50 1.25 -9.64
N GLY A 408 -2.34 0.67 -9.89
CA GLY A 408 -2.03 -0.07 -11.12
C GLY A 408 -1.45 0.77 -12.24
N ALA A 409 -1.28 0.13 -13.39
CA ALA A 409 -0.78 0.71 -14.64
C ALA A 409 -1.57 0.13 -15.84
N PRO A 410 -1.58 0.80 -17.02
CA PRO A 410 -1.20 2.19 -17.20
C PRO A 410 -2.23 3.13 -16.56
N ARG A 411 -1.81 4.34 -16.26
CA ARG A 411 -2.68 5.41 -15.76
C ARG A 411 -2.86 6.48 -16.81
N ALA A 412 -4.06 7.04 -16.90
CA ALA A 412 -4.34 8.17 -17.75
C ALA A 412 -5.14 9.22 -16.97
N PHE A 413 -4.96 10.49 -17.31
CA PHE A 413 -5.50 11.61 -16.55
C PHE A 413 -6.10 12.65 -17.47
N TYR A 414 -7.24 13.23 -17.07
CA TYR A 414 -7.77 14.45 -17.67
C TYR A 414 -6.87 15.62 -17.29
N THR A 415 -6.22 16.24 -18.27
CA THR A 415 -5.15 17.22 -18.09
C THR A 415 -5.53 18.41 -17.18
N PRO A 416 -6.74 19.01 -17.28
CA PRO A 416 -7.12 20.08 -16.36
C PRO A 416 -7.12 19.65 -14.89
N VAL A 417 -7.61 18.44 -14.58
CA VAL A 417 -7.59 17.91 -13.20
C VAL A 417 -6.17 17.56 -12.78
N LEU A 418 -5.36 16.99 -13.68
CA LEU A 418 -3.94 16.71 -13.41
C LEU A 418 -3.17 17.98 -13.06
N ARG A 419 -3.41 19.09 -13.78
CA ARG A 419 -2.82 20.39 -13.54
C ARG A 419 -3.26 21.03 -12.22
N GLU A 420 -4.53 20.83 -11.84
CA GLU A 420 -5.10 21.33 -10.58
C GLU A 420 -4.49 20.60 -9.38
N VAL A 421 -4.43 19.28 -9.44
CA VAL A 421 -4.00 18.43 -8.31
C VAL A 421 -2.49 18.37 -8.19
N MET A 422 -1.77 18.25 -9.29
CA MET A 422 -0.32 18.07 -9.41
C MET A 422 0.21 16.82 -8.69
N LEU A 423 1.28 16.25 -9.21
CA LEU A 423 1.98 15.17 -8.54
C LEU A 423 3.00 15.71 -7.53
N PRO A 424 3.21 15.06 -6.38
CA PRO A 424 4.34 15.39 -5.52
C PRO A 424 5.67 15.13 -6.24
N ASN A 425 6.66 15.98 -6.03
CA ASN A 425 7.97 15.87 -6.66
C ASN A 425 8.81 14.78 -5.99
N THR A 426 8.45 13.54 -6.24
CA THR A 426 9.12 12.34 -5.73
C THR A 426 9.14 11.24 -6.79
N SER A 427 9.97 10.20 -6.59
CA SER A 427 10.06 9.05 -7.48
C SER A 427 9.40 7.79 -6.94
N TYR A 428 8.60 7.89 -5.88
CA TYR A 428 7.83 6.78 -5.32
C TYR A 428 6.58 7.29 -4.61
N GLY A 429 5.42 6.76 -5.03
CA GLY A 429 4.13 7.09 -4.46
C GLY A 429 3.51 8.39 -4.97
N GLU A 430 4.12 9.06 -5.97
CA GLU A 430 3.61 10.26 -6.62
C GLU A 430 2.27 10.02 -7.31
N ASP A 431 2.18 8.90 -8.01
CA ASP A 431 0.99 8.41 -8.71
C ASP A 431 -0.13 8.03 -7.73
N TYR A 432 0.26 7.38 -6.64
CA TYR A 432 -0.67 6.98 -5.57
C TYR A 432 -1.27 8.20 -4.87
N ALA A 433 -0.45 9.19 -4.53
CA ALA A 433 -0.89 10.45 -3.94
C ALA A 433 -1.88 11.19 -4.86
N LEU A 434 -1.56 11.25 -6.16
CA LEU A 434 -2.42 11.86 -7.18
C LEU A 434 -3.78 11.15 -7.25
N GLY A 435 -3.77 9.82 -7.36
CA GLY A 435 -5.00 9.03 -7.44
C GLY A 435 -5.86 9.13 -6.19
N LEU A 436 -5.28 9.16 -4.99
CA LEU A 436 -6.02 9.40 -3.75
C LEU A 436 -6.72 10.76 -3.78
N ASN A 437 -6.02 11.82 -4.18
CA ASN A 437 -6.58 13.17 -4.27
C ASN A 437 -7.72 13.24 -5.30
N ILE A 438 -7.50 12.74 -6.52
CA ILE A 438 -8.52 12.69 -7.58
C ILE A 438 -9.76 11.95 -7.08
N SER A 439 -9.59 10.78 -6.43
CA SER A 439 -10.67 9.94 -5.94
C SER A 439 -11.56 10.61 -4.87
N ARG A 440 -11.08 11.70 -4.25
CA ARG A 440 -11.88 12.48 -3.29
C ARG A 440 -13.06 13.18 -3.95
N THR A 441 -12.87 13.64 -5.19
CA THR A 441 -13.85 14.48 -5.90
C THR A 441 -14.39 13.80 -7.16
N TYR A 442 -13.54 13.08 -7.88
CA TYR A 442 -13.87 12.49 -9.18
C TYR A 442 -13.86 10.96 -9.12
N GLN A 443 -14.62 10.35 -10.02
CA GLN A 443 -14.57 8.92 -10.22
C GLN A 443 -13.26 8.53 -10.94
N ILE A 444 -12.74 7.34 -10.62
CA ILE A 444 -11.63 6.69 -11.34
C ILE A 444 -12.23 5.55 -12.15
N GLY A 445 -12.00 5.58 -13.46
CA GLY A 445 -12.46 4.59 -14.42
C GLY A 445 -11.47 3.43 -14.57
N ARG A 446 -11.96 2.35 -15.18
CA ARG A 446 -11.21 1.10 -15.35
C ARG A 446 -11.28 0.58 -16.77
N VAL A 447 -10.15 0.01 -17.21
CA VAL A 447 -10.07 -0.85 -18.41
C VAL A 447 -9.59 -2.22 -17.93
N TYR A 448 -10.48 -3.23 -17.97
CA TYR A 448 -10.20 -4.57 -17.42
C TYR A 448 -9.48 -5.50 -18.40
N GLU A 449 -9.48 -5.19 -19.68
CA GLU A 449 -8.68 -5.92 -20.66
C GLU A 449 -7.21 -5.48 -20.56
N PRO A 450 -6.24 -6.42 -20.67
CA PRO A 450 -4.84 -6.04 -20.66
C PRO A 450 -4.50 -5.12 -21.85
N VAL A 451 -4.00 -3.93 -21.54
CA VAL A 451 -3.59 -2.90 -22.51
C VAL A 451 -2.10 -2.55 -22.41
N TYR A 452 -1.38 -3.17 -21.48
CA TYR A 452 -0.02 -2.79 -21.12
C TYR A 452 0.80 -4.05 -20.82
N LEU A 453 2.06 -4.07 -21.24
CA LEU A 453 3.04 -5.11 -20.94
C LEU A 453 4.03 -4.56 -19.90
N CYS A 454 3.90 -5.01 -18.65
CA CYS A 454 4.81 -4.66 -17.58
C CYS A 454 6.00 -5.63 -17.60
N ARG A 455 7.15 -5.15 -18.06
CA ARG A 455 8.35 -5.97 -18.26
C ARG A 455 9.18 -6.04 -16.98
N ARG A 456 9.40 -7.27 -16.48
CA ARG A 456 10.20 -7.53 -15.27
C ARG A 456 11.59 -8.00 -15.66
N TRP A 457 12.60 -7.35 -15.11
CA TRP A 457 14.00 -7.63 -15.32
C TRP A 457 14.86 -7.11 -14.16
N ASP A 458 16.16 -7.48 -14.11
CA ASP A 458 17.00 -7.20 -12.94
C ASP A 458 17.24 -5.70 -12.67
N ASP A 459 17.14 -4.84 -13.70
CA ASP A 459 17.34 -3.39 -13.57
C ASP A 459 16.04 -2.62 -13.27
N ASN A 460 14.90 -3.28 -13.02
CA ASN A 460 13.71 -2.59 -12.50
C ASN A 460 14.05 -1.94 -11.15
N SER A 461 13.58 -0.72 -10.96
CA SER A 461 13.88 0.08 -9.76
C SER A 461 13.31 -0.50 -8.46
N ASP A 462 12.36 -1.42 -8.56
CA ASP A 462 11.66 -2.10 -7.47
C ASP A 462 11.99 -3.59 -7.34
N ALA A 463 12.87 -4.15 -8.21
CA ALA A 463 13.15 -5.59 -8.24
C ALA A 463 13.80 -6.09 -6.94
N ASN A 464 14.69 -5.29 -6.35
CA ASN A 464 15.37 -5.64 -5.10
C ASN A 464 15.69 -4.36 -4.31
N VAL A 465 14.77 -3.97 -3.45
CA VAL A 465 14.87 -2.76 -2.62
C VAL A 465 15.33 -3.17 -1.22
N ASP A 466 16.36 -2.49 -0.70
CA ASP A 466 16.81 -2.70 0.68
C ASP A 466 15.74 -2.25 1.69
N VAL A 467 15.83 -2.79 2.92
CA VAL A 467 14.82 -2.56 3.96
C VAL A 467 14.69 -1.09 4.35
N VAL A 468 15.78 -0.32 4.34
CA VAL A 468 15.77 1.10 4.72
C VAL A 468 15.02 1.92 3.67
N LYS A 469 15.32 1.69 2.40
CA LYS A 469 14.62 2.35 1.28
C LYS A 469 13.14 1.95 1.25
N MET A 470 12.84 0.66 1.46
CA MET A 470 11.46 0.17 1.53
C MET A 470 10.68 0.86 2.67
N ASN A 471 11.28 0.95 3.85
CA ASN A 471 10.69 1.60 5.00
C ASN A 471 10.46 3.10 4.77
N ASN A 472 11.42 3.81 4.18
CA ASN A 472 11.26 5.22 3.82
C ASN A 472 10.11 5.42 2.82
N ASN A 473 9.99 4.56 1.82
CA ASN A 473 8.91 4.58 0.85
C ASN A 473 7.54 4.34 1.52
N ASN A 474 7.45 3.35 2.39
CA ASN A 474 6.23 3.02 3.13
C ASN A 474 5.83 4.13 4.12
N LEU A 475 6.80 4.67 4.85
CA LEU A 475 6.59 5.79 5.77
C LEU A 475 6.04 7.02 5.03
N TYR A 476 6.56 7.30 3.84
CA TYR A 476 6.10 8.40 3.00
C TYR A 476 4.67 8.15 2.49
N LYS A 477 4.35 6.94 1.99
CA LYS A 477 2.98 6.60 1.58
C LYS A 477 1.98 6.68 2.73
N ASP A 478 2.35 6.21 3.93
CA ASP A 478 1.49 6.31 5.11
C ASP A 478 1.25 7.77 5.51
N ARG A 479 2.23 8.64 5.32
CA ARG A 479 2.08 10.09 5.52
C ARG A 479 1.10 10.70 4.52
N MET A 480 1.16 10.32 3.25
CA MET A 480 0.20 10.78 2.24
C MET A 480 -1.22 10.29 2.52
N ARG A 481 -1.38 9.03 2.96
CA ARG A 481 -2.68 8.52 3.43
C ARG A 481 -3.19 9.31 4.65
N THR A 482 -2.29 9.69 5.55
CA THR A 482 -2.63 10.54 6.71
C THR A 482 -3.19 11.89 6.26
N TRP A 483 -2.53 12.57 5.33
CA TRP A 483 -3.00 13.85 4.79
C TRP A 483 -4.33 13.70 4.04
N GLU A 484 -4.48 12.63 3.26
CA GLU A 484 -5.73 12.35 2.57
C GLU A 484 -6.87 12.09 3.56
N LEU A 485 -6.64 11.33 4.62
CA LEU A 485 -7.63 11.11 5.68
C LEU A 485 -8.04 12.40 6.37
N MET A 486 -7.08 13.23 6.74
CA MET A 486 -7.36 14.55 7.33
C MET A 486 -8.25 15.39 6.40
N ALA A 487 -7.94 15.41 5.10
CA ALA A 487 -8.74 16.14 4.11
C ALA A 487 -10.17 15.58 3.99
N ARG A 488 -10.34 14.24 3.98
CA ARG A 488 -11.66 13.59 3.92
C ARG A 488 -12.49 13.87 5.18
N ILE A 489 -11.88 13.77 6.36
CA ILE A 489 -12.54 14.07 7.63
C ILE A 489 -12.99 15.53 7.68
N ALA A 490 -12.13 16.48 7.28
CA ALA A 490 -12.48 17.90 7.21
C ALA A 490 -13.64 18.16 6.23
N MET A 491 -13.58 17.53 5.04
CA MET A 491 -14.66 17.64 4.04
C MET A 491 -16.00 17.10 4.56
N ASN A 492 -15.99 15.95 5.23
CA ASN A 492 -17.20 15.33 5.78
C ASN A 492 -17.80 16.14 6.94
N LYS A 493 -16.96 16.81 7.74
CA LYS A 493 -17.39 17.74 8.78
C LYS A 493 -17.84 19.10 8.23
N LYS A 494 -17.66 19.36 6.92
CA LYS A 494 -17.88 20.67 6.29
C LYS A 494 -17.02 21.77 6.95
N GLU A 495 -15.87 21.42 7.49
CA GLU A 495 -14.91 22.37 8.04
C GLU A 495 -14.24 23.11 6.88
N CYS A 496 -14.48 24.41 6.79
CA CYS A 496 -13.84 25.27 5.79
C CYS A 496 -12.46 25.68 6.29
N CYS A 497 -11.44 25.40 5.49
CA CYS A 497 -10.13 26.02 5.72
C CYS A 497 -10.26 27.54 5.49
N CYS A 498 -9.96 28.34 6.51
CA CYS A 498 -10.02 29.81 6.43
C CYS A 498 -9.02 30.40 5.40
N CYS A 499 -8.09 29.59 4.87
CA CYS A 499 -7.11 29.98 3.86
C CYS A 499 -7.64 29.87 2.40
N CYS A 500 -8.83 29.29 2.20
CA CYS A 500 -9.41 29.02 0.86
C CYS A 500 -10.63 29.92 0.55
N LYS A 501 -10.76 31.07 1.22
CA LYS A 501 -11.76 32.10 0.90
C LYS A 501 -11.19 33.17 0.01
#